data_ec0f860f5d57d3bc057b53a30dbc63f7
#
_entry.id   ec0f860f5d57d3bc057b53a30dbc63f7
#
_cell.length_a   1.000
_cell.length_b   1.000
_cell.length_c   1.000
_cell.angle_alpha   90.00
_cell.angle_beta   90.00
_cell.angle_gamma   90.00
#
_symmetry.space_group_name_H-M   'P 1'
#
loop_
_entity.id
_entity.type
_entity.pdbx_description
1 polymer ?
#
loop_
_entity_poly.entity_id
_entity_poly.type
_entity_poly.pdbx_seq_one_letter_code
_entity_poly.pdbx_strand_id
1 'polypeptide(L)'
;MQVPLLDLKAQYATIKNEILAAVTEVLESQRCIGGPKVAELEEKIAAISDCKFAVGVSSGTDAILNSLMSLDIGVGDEVITTSFTFFATVGCIARAGAKPVFVDIDSKTFNINPELIETAVTKKTKAIMPVHLFGQMADMDPIMKVANKYNLAVIEDAAQSITSTYKGRKAGSIGTVGCFSFFPSKNLGGIGDGGMIVTNDEHLYERLLVMRNHGQVSSYSYKYVGANFRLDPIQAVALLVKLPHLDKWTEARRHNAAYYDKKFTGTVVQTPYISADCASIYNQYVIRVPKRDEVVAHLQENNIGCNVYYPVPLHLQECFRHLGYKEDDLAESEKAAKEVMALPIYPELTDKMQDYTVKTILEFFQ
;
A
#
# COMPACT_ATOMS: atom_id res chain seq x y z
N MET A 1 12.12 11.55 -26.21
CA MET A 1 11.02 12.15 -25.39
C MET A 1 11.33 11.77 -23.94
N GLN A 2 11.03 12.62 -22.96
CA GLN A 2 11.15 12.24 -21.56
C GLN A 2 9.78 11.77 -21.06
N VAL A 3 9.73 10.60 -20.41
CA VAL A 3 8.51 10.03 -19.81
C VAL A 3 8.85 9.67 -18.37
N PRO A 4 8.46 10.47 -17.36
CA PRO A 4 8.71 10.15 -15.96
C PRO A 4 7.87 8.96 -15.51
N LEU A 5 8.35 8.19 -14.51
CA LEU A 5 7.57 7.10 -13.88
C LEU A 5 6.30 7.64 -13.20
N LEU A 6 6.39 8.85 -12.66
CA LEU A 6 5.30 9.61 -12.02
C LEU A 6 5.60 11.11 -12.16
N ASP A 7 4.58 11.93 -12.45
CA ASP A 7 4.72 13.39 -12.55
C ASP A 7 3.86 14.13 -11.51
N LEU A 8 4.41 14.25 -10.30
CA LEU A 8 3.77 15.01 -9.21
C LEU A 8 3.75 16.52 -9.48
N LYS A 9 4.62 17.05 -10.37
CA LYS A 9 4.61 18.48 -10.74
C LYS A 9 3.41 18.80 -11.60
N ALA A 10 3.09 17.94 -12.57
CA ALA A 10 1.90 18.08 -13.38
C ALA A 10 0.63 18.04 -12.52
N GLN A 11 0.51 17.07 -11.60
CA GLN A 11 -0.61 17.02 -10.66
C GLN A 11 -0.70 18.28 -9.80
N TYR A 12 0.41 18.69 -9.18
CA TYR A 12 0.45 19.89 -8.34
C TYR A 12 0.03 21.16 -9.08
N ALA A 13 0.44 21.32 -10.32
CA ALA A 13 0.08 22.50 -11.13
C ALA A 13 -1.44 22.71 -11.24
N THR A 14 -2.24 21.63 -11.20
CA THR A 14 -3.71 21.70 -11.32
C THR A 14 -4.42 22.17 -10.04
N ILE A 15 -3.79 21.97 -8.86
CA ILE A 15 -4.38 22.23 -7.53
C ILE A 15 -3.52 23.17 -6.67
N LYS A 16 -2.53 23.83 -7.27
CA LYS A 16 -1.51 24.63 -6.56
C LYS A 16 -2.12 25.68 -5.63
N ASN A 17 -3.07 26.46 -6.14
CA ASN A 17 -3.63 27.57 -5.37
C ASN A 17 -4.45 27.07 -4.16
N GLU A 18 -5.17 25.97 -4.33
CA GLU A 18 -5.95 25.34 -3.26
C GLU A 18 -5.04 24.79 -2.16
N ILE A 19 -3.95 24.09 -2.55
CA ILE A 19 -2.94 23.58 -1.60
C ILE A 19 -2.30 24.73 -0.82
N LEU A 20 -1.86 25.79 -1.53
CA LEU A 20 -1.20 26.93 -0.88
C LEU A 20 -2.14 27.64 0.10
N ALA A 21 -3.40 27.85 -0.26
CA ALA A 21 -4.40 28.46 0.61
C ALA A 21 -4.64 27.62 1.88
N ALA A 22 -4.84 26.31 1.71
CA ALA A 22 -5.09 25.41 2.82
C ALA A 22 -3.90 25.28 3.79
N VAL A 23 -2.68 25.21 3.26
CA VAL A 23 -1.46 25.19 4.09
C VAL A 23 -1.26 26.51 4.82
N THR A 24 -1.50 27.66 4.15
CA THR A 24 -1.42 28.99 4.76
C THR A 24 -2.39 29.11 5.93
N GLU A 25 -3.63 28.64 5.79
CA GLU A 25 -4.62 28.64 6.90
C GLU A 25 -4.08 27.91 8.15
N VAL A 26 -3.42 26.77 7.98
CA VAL A 26 -2.81 26.04 9.11
C VAL A 26 -1.69 26.86 9.75
N LEU A 27 -0.81 27.45 8.94
CA LEU A 27 0.32 28.25 9.44
C LEU A 27 -0.17 29.51 10.17
N GLU A 28 -1.19 30.22 9.67
CA GLU A 28 -1.74 31.39 10.31
C GLU A 28 -2.47 31.06 11.63
N SER A 29 -3.14 29.89 11.68
CA SER A 29 -3.84 29.44 12.89
C SER A 29 -2.91 28.95 13.98
N GLN A 30 -1.66 28.59 13.66
CA GLN A 30 -0.67 27.95 14.54
C GLN A 30 -1.16 26.63 15.19
N ARG A 31 -2.24 26.01 14.66
CA ARG A 31 -2.74 24.71 15.10
C ARG A 31 -2.02 23.59 14.36
N CYS A 32 -0.76 23.37 14.71
CA CYS A 32 0.15 22.47 13.98
C CYS A 32 0.12 21.02 14.48
N ILE A 33 -0.63 20.68 15.54
CA ILE A 33 -0.75 19.32 16.08
C ILE A 33 -2.22 18.98 16.29
N GLY A 34 -2.67 17.89 15.64
CA GLY A 34 -4.06 17.40 15.76
C GLY A 34 -5.10 18.42 15.29
N GLY A 35 -6.27 18.40 15.92
CA GLY A 35 -7.31 19.41 15.70
C GLY A 35 -8.28 19.09 14.56
N PRO A 36 -9.14 20.07 14.18
CA PRO A 36 -10.32 19.81 13.35
C PRO A 36 -10.00 19.34 11.93
N LYS A 37 -8.89 19.77 11.34
CA LYS A 37 -8.52 19.35 9.97
C LYS A 37 -8.10 17.88 9.90
N VAL A 38 -7.44 17.37 10.95
CA VAL A 38 -7.13 15.94 11.06
C VAL A 38 -8.42 15.14 11.25
N ALA A 39 -9.32 15.59 12.16
CA ALA A 39 -10.61 14.94 12.40
C ALA A 39 -11.48 14.92 11.13
N GLU A 40 -11.53 16.04 10.38
CA GLU A 40 -12.26 16.13 9.10
C GLU A 40 -11.73 15.11 8.08
N LEU A 41 -10.41 14.96 8.00
CA LEU A 41 -9.81 13.96 7.10
C LEU A 41 -10.14 12.54 7.55
N GLU A 42 -10.03 12.25 8.87
CA GLU A 42 -10.36 10.94 9.44
C GLU A 42 -11.82 10.56 9.10
N GLU A 43 -12.77 11.47 9.30
CA GLU A 43 -14.19 11.25 8.95
C GLU A 43 -14.36 10.93 7.46
N LYS A 44 -13.74 11.71 6.57
CA LYS A 44 -13.85 11.50 5.12
C LYS A 44 -13.19 10.20 4.67
N ILE A 45 -12.02 9.82 5.23
CA ILE A 45 -11.37 8.56 4.88
C ILE A 45 -12.17 7.37 5.40
N ALA A 46 -12.73 7.43 6.62
CA ALA A 46 -13.64 6.41 7.12
C ALA A 46 -14.81 6.20 6.16
N ALA A 47 -15.45 7.28 5.71
CA ALA A 47 -16.59 7.24 4.80
C ALA A 47 -16.24 6.61 3.44
N ILE A 48 -15.14 7.00 2.78
CA ILE A 48 -14.77 6.44 1.48
C ILE A 48 -14.26 4.99 1.55
N SER A 49 -13.89 4.53 2.74
CA SER A 49 -13.43 3.16 3.02
C SER A 49 -14.54 2.26 3.55
N ASP A 50 -15.79 2.74 3.64
CA ASP A 50 -16.93 2.02 4.23
C ASP A 50 -16.64 1.51 5.66
N CYS A 51 -15.88 2.31 6.44
CA CYS A 51 -15.54 2.05 7.83
C CYS A 51 -16.20 3.06 8.78
N LYS A 52 -16.40 2.66 10.04
CA LYS A 52 -16.95 3.54 11.07
C LYS A 52 -15.95 4.56 11.59
N PHE A 53 -14.69 4.15 11.68
CA PHE A 53 -13.64 4.92 12.33
C PHE A 53 -12.36 4.97 11.48
N ALA A 54 -11.66 6.10 11.58
CA ALA A 54 -10.32 6.26 11.05
C ALA A 54 -9.42 7.01 12.04
N VAL A 55 -8.13 6.71 12.01
CA VAL A 55 -7.11 7.32 12.86
C VAL A 55 -5.96 7.77 11.98
N GLY A 56 -5.75 9.09 11.86
CA GLY A 56 -4.64 9.67 11.11
C GLY A 56 -3.31 9.44 11.83
N VAL A 57 -2.33 8.93 11.09
CA VAL A 57 -1.00 8.61 11.61
C VAL A 57 0.12 9.15 10.70
N SER A 58 1.34 9.18 11.24
CA SER A 58 2.50 9.81 10.61
C SER A 58 2.99 9.13 9.33
N SER A 59 2.65 7.85 9.12
CA SER A 59 3.03 7.11 7.90
C SER A 59 2.23 5.82 7.77
N GLY A 60 2.27 5.18 6.60
CA GLY A 60 1.75 3.82 6.44
C GLY A 60 2.50 2.80 7.32
N THR A 61 3.79 3.00 7.54
CA THR A 61 4.59 2.20 8.48
C THR A 61 4.04 2.29 9.89
N ASP A 62 3.73 3.50 10.36
CA ASP A 62 3.18 3.72 11.69
C ASP A 62 1.72 3.26 11.79
N ALA A 63 0.98 3.24 10.67
CA ALA A 63 -0.34 2.62 10.63
C ALA A 63 -0.27 1.12 10.95
N ILE A 64 0.64 0.39 10.32
CA ILE A 64 0.85 -1.03 10.57
C ILE A 64 1.37 -1.26 11.99
N LEU A 65 2.38 -0.51 12.43
CA LEU A 65 2.99 -0.68 13.75
C LEU A 65 2.01 -0.38 14.88
N ASN A 66 1.24 0.72 14.78
CA ASN A 66 0.20 1.05 15.74
C ASN A 66 -0.88 -0.04 15.79
N SER A 67 -1.28 -0.60 14.65
CA SER A 67 -2.25 -1.69 14.57
C SER A 67 -1.76 -2.95 15.29
N LEU A 68 -0.51 -3.36 15.04
CA LEU A 68 0.11 -4.50 15.73
C LEU A 68 0.16 -4.29 17.26
N MET A 69 0.65 -3.12 17.70
CA MET A 69 0.72 -2.76 19.11
C MET A 69 -0.67 -2.69 19.77
N SER A 70 -1.67 -2.17 19.06
CA SER A 70 -3.04 -2.07 19.55
C SER A 70 -3.76 -3.43 19.62
N LEU A 71 -3.31 -4.41 18.87
CA LEU A 71 -3.78 -5.79 18.93
C LEU A 71 -2.98 -6.67 19.89
N ASP A 72 -2.06 -6.10 20.69
CA ASP A 72 -1.15 -6.80 21.59
C ASP A 72 -0.29 -7.87 20.91
N ILE A 73 0.04 -7.66 19.64
CA ILE A 73 0.90 -8.57 18.88
C ILE A 73 2.36 -8.17 19.11
N GLY A 74 3.16 -9.11 19.62
CA GLY A 74 4.54 -8.85 20.01
C GLY A 74 5.39 -10.09 20.21
N VAL A 75 6.30 -10.04 21.18
CA VAL A 75 7.28 -11.10 21.45
C VAL A 75 6.60 -12.44 21.73
N GLY A 76 6.98 -13.45 20.95
CA GLY A 76 6.42 -14.80 21.04
C GLY A 76 5.27 -15.09 20.08
N ASP A 77 4.71 -14.06 19.45
CA ASP A 77 3.63 -14.18 18.49
C ASP A 77 4.16 -14.33 17.05
N GLU A 78 3.33 -14.85 16.16
CA GLU A 78 3.60 -15.00 14.75
C GLU A 78 2.53 -14.26 13.91
N VAL A 79 2.97 -13.59 12.86
CA VAL A 79 2.08 -12.93 11.86
C VAL A 79 2.38 -13.50 10.49
N ILE A 80 1.36 -14.10 9.87
CA ILE A 80 1.46 -14.65 8.50
C ILE A 80 1.34 -13.52 7.50
N THR A 81 2.29 -13.44 6.55
CA THR A 81 2.30 -12.45 5.46
C THR A 81 3.06 -12.98 4.25
N THR A 82 3.23 -12.16 3.21
CA THR A 82 4.03 -12.50 2.02
C THR A 82 5.42 -11.86 2.09
N SER A 83 6.37 -12.44 1.36
CA SER A 83 7.71 -11.88 1.24
C SER A 83 7.87 -10.92 0.06
N PHE A 84 6.95 -10.93 -0.90
CA PHE A 84 6.97 -10.04 -2.06
C PHE A 84 6.11 -8.81 -1.79
N THR A 85 6.66 -7.88 -1.03
CA THR A 85 6.00 -6.63 -0.62
C THR A 85 7.03 -5.56 -0.28
N PHE A 86 6.56 -4.34 0.03
CA PHE A 86 7.41 -3.30 0.59
C PHE A 86 7.86 -3.66 2.00
N PHE A 87 9.06 -3.22 2.35
CA PHE A 87 9.74 -3.56 3.60
C PHE A 87 8.88 -3.29 4.86
N ALA A 88 8.07 -2.23 4.86
CA ALA A 88 7.29 -1.83 6.04
C ALA A 88 6.37 -2.94 6.56
N THR A 89 5.76 -3.75 5.68
CA THR A 89 4.88 -4.87 6.08
C THR A 89 5.58 -5.78 7.08
N VAL A 90 6.76 -6.27 6.73
CA VAL A 90 7.52 -7.24 7.54
C VAL A 90 8.36 -6.55 8.61
N GLY A 91 8.90 -5.38 8.29
CA GLY A 91 9.68 -4.57 9.22
C GLY A 91 8.88 -4.17 10.47
N CYS A 92 7.59 -3.87 10.33
CA CYS A 92 6.72 -3.56 11.47
C CYS A 92 6.44 -4.79 12.33
N ILE A 93 6.23 -5.97 11.73
CA ILE A 93 6.07 -7.23 12.48
C ILE A 93 7.30 -7.48 13.34
N ALA A 94 8.49 -7.41 12.74
CA ALA A 94 9.75 -7.60 13.45
C ALA A 94 9.99 -6.53 14.53
N ARG A 95 9.66 -5.26 14.24
CA ARG A 95 9.79 -4.15 15.19
C ARG A 95 8.83 -4.28 16.37
N ALA A 96 7.64 -4.82 16.17
CA ALA A 96 6.73 -5.16 17.28
C ALA A 96 7.24 -6.32 18.14
N GLY A 97 8.29 -7.02 17.72
CA GLY A 97 8.85 -8.19 18.38
C GLY A 97 8.20 -9.51 17.99
N ALA A 98 7.23 -9.48 17.08
CA ALA A 98 6.61 -10.68 16.54
C ALA A 98 7.46 -11.30 15.43
N LYS A 99 7.24 -12.59 15.17
CA LYS A 99 7.91 -13.32 14.09
C LYS A 99 7.08 -13.26 12.83
N PRO A 100 7.60 -12.70 11.71
CA PRO A 100 6.95 -12.85 10.41
C PRO A 100 7.04 -14.31 9.95
N VAL A 101 5.93 -14.85 9.48
CA VAL A 101 5.82 -16.17 8.84
C VAL A 101 5.42 -15.95 7.39
N PHE A 102 6.32 -16.28 6.47
CA PHE A 102 6.07 -16.08 5.07
C PHE A 102 5.31 -17.23 4.44
N VAL A 103 4.32 -16.89 3.62
CA VAL A 103 3.74 -17.76 2.60
C VAL A 103 3.94 -17.13 1.23
N ASP A 104 4.02 -17.97 0.20
CA ASP A 104 4.30 -17.48 -1.13
C ASP A 104 3.10 -16.72 -1.73
N ILE A 105 3.34 -16.01 -2.81
CA ILE A 105 2.33 -15.24 -3.54
C ILE A 105 1.60 -16.11 -4.55
N ASP A 106 0.40 -15.68 -4.95
CA ASP A 106 -0.22 -16.11 -6.21
C ASP A 106 0.58 -15.54 -7.40
N SER A 107 0.89 -16.39 -8.35
CA SER A 107 1.78 -16.07 -9.47
C SER A 107 1.23 -15.01 -10.42
N LYS A 108 -0.08 -14.76 -10.42
CA LYS A 108 -0.75 -13.82 -11.33
C LYS A 108 -0.98 -12.46 -10.68
N THR A 109 -1.46 -12.48 -9.43
CA THR A 109 -1.86 -11.26 -8.70
C THR A 109 -0.73 -10.65 -7.88
N PHE A 110 0.33 -11.41 -7.58
CA PHE A 110 1.42 -11.08 -6.65
C PHE A 110 0.98 -10.87 -5.21
N ASN A 111 -0.29 -11.06 -4.91
CA ASN A 111 -0.81 -11.04 -3.55
C ASN A 111 -0.58 -12.39 -2.87
N ILE A 112 -0.71 -12.41 -1.54
CA ILE A 112 -0.56 -13.63 -0.75
C ILE A 112 -1.44 -14.77 -1.33
N ASN A 113 -0.88 -15.97 -1.51
CA ASN A 113 -1.66 -17.14 -1.93
C ASN A 113 -2.49 -17.67 -0.74
N PRO A 114 -3.82 -17.54 -0.77
CA PRO A 114 -4.66 -17.90 0.36
C PRO A 114 -4.68 -19.40 0.65
N GLU A 115 -4.38 -20.25 -0.35
CA GLU A 115 -4.35 -21.71 -0.19
C GLU A 115 -3.20 -22.17 0.74
N LEU A 116 -2.14 -21.36 0.85
CA LEU A 116 -0.97 -21.67 1.67
C LEU A 116 -1.10 -21.19 3.12
N ILE A 117 -2.05 -20.30 3.42
CA ILE A 117 -2.15 -19.65 4.72
C ILE A 117 -2.45 -20.66 5.83
N GLU A 118 -3.40 -21.56 5.61
CA GLU A 118 -3.86 -22.49 6.65
C GLU A 118 -2.73 -23.42 7.13
N THR A 119 -1.85 -23.85 6.24
CA THR A 119 -0.71 -24.72 6.57
C THR A 119 0.37 -24.02 7.39
N ALA A 120 0.40 -22.68 7.33
CA ALA A 120 1.34 -21.87 8.09
C ALA A 120 0.84 -21.48 9.50
N VAL A 121 -0.42 -21.78 9.83
CA VAL A 121 -1.00 -21.45 11.13
C VAL A 121 -0.40 -22.34 12.23
N THR A 122 0.08 -21.71 13.29
CA THR A 122 0.57 -22.37 14.52
C THR A 122 -0.21 -21.87 15.74
N LYS A 123 0.08 -22.45 16.93
CA LYS A 123 -0.48 -21.96 18.20
C LYS A 123 -0.01 -20.53 18.57
N LYS A 124 1.05 -20.03 17.92
CA LYS A 124 1.62 -18.69 18.12
C LYS A 124 1.06 -17.66 17.13
N THR A 125 0.39 -18.10 16.07
CA THR A 125 -0.18 -17.20 15.08
C THR A 125 -1.26 -16.34 15.72
N LYS A 126 -1.17 -15.03 15.56
CA LYS A 126 -2.11 -14.02 16.07
C LYS A 126 -2.81 -13.24 14.96
N ALA A 127 -2.16 -13.08 13.82
CA ALA A 127 -2.74 -12.33 12.71
C ALA A 127 -2.29 -12.88 11.36
N ILE A 128 -3.11 -12.55 10.36
CA ILE A 128 -2.76 -12.61 8.94
C ILE A 128 -2.66 -11.16 8.47
N MET A 129 -1.59 -10.83 7.75
CA MET A 129 -1.40 -9.50 7.17
C MET A 129 -1.29 -9.61 5.65
N PRO A 130 -2.44 -9.67 4.94
CA PRO A 130 -2.44 -9.58 3.49
C PRO A 130 -2.02 -8.19 3.04
N VAL A 131 -1.29 -8.13 1.93
CA VAL A 131 -0.96 -6.88 1.25
C VAL A 131 -1.86 -6.75 0.02
N HIS A 132 -2.43 -5.58 -0.21
CA HIS A 132 -3.16 -5.25 -1.43
C HIS A 132 -2.20 -4.60 -2.41
N LEU A 133 -1.41 -5.44 -3.09
CA LEU A 133 -0.24 -4.99 -3.83
C LEU A 133 -0.64 -4.32 -5.16
N PHE A 134 0.09 -3.27 -5.52
CA PHE A 134 -0.01 -2.51 -6.78
C PHE A 134 -1.38 -1.88 -7.07
N GLY A 135 -2.28 -1.90 -6.10
CA GLY A 135 -3.64 -1.35 -6.25
C GLY A 135 -4.72 -2.39 -6.45
N GLN A 136 -4.40 -3.70 -6.36
CA GLN A 136 -5.36 -4.80 -6.38
C GLN A 136 -5.45 -5.47 -5.01
N MET A 137 -6.66 -5.68 -4.52
CA MET A 137 -6.88 -6.39 -3.25
C MET A 137 -6.49 -7.88 -3.36
N ALA A 138 -6.00 -8.43 -2.25
CA ALA A 138 -5.85 -9.86 -2.08
C ALA A 138 -7.23 -10.56 -2.10
N ASP A 139 -7.24 -11.86 -2.34
CA ASP A 139 -8.46 -12.68 -2.27
C ASP A 139 -8.91 -12.83 -0.81
N MET A 140 -9.78 -11.91 -0.38
CA MET A 140 -10.10 -11.73 1.04
C MET A 140 -11.03 -12.82 1.60
N ASP A 141 -11.93 -13.41 0.81
CA ASP A 141 -12.89 -14.38 1.34
C ASP A 141 -12.21 -15.65 1.89
N PRO A 142 -11.27 -16.31 1.18
CA PRO A 142 -10.54 -17.44 1.75
C PRO A 142 -9.62 -17.03 2.91
N ILE A 143 -9.02 -15.83 2.87
CA ILE A 143 -8.21 -15.31 3.98
C ILE A 143 -9.08 -15.17 5.24
N MET A 144 -10.23 -14.52 5.12
CA MET A 144 -11.17 -14.36 6.24
C MET A 144 -11.72 -15.69 6.75
N LYS A 145 -11.92 -16.67 5.86
CA LYS A 145 -12.32 -18.02 6.27
C LYS A 145 -11.31 -18.67 7.19
N VAL A 146 -10.02 -18.58 6.85
CA VAL A 146 -8.93 -19.09 7.72
C VAL A 146 -8.86 -18.28 9.01
N ALA A 147 -8.89 -16.95 8.93
CA ALA A 147 -8.83 -16.08 10.09
C ALA A 147 -9.94 -16.39 11.11
N ASN A 148 -11.18 -16.53 10.64
CA ASN A 148 -12.33 -16.86 11.49
C ASN A 148 -12.20 -18.27 12.11
N LYS A 149 -11.70 -19.25 11.34
CA LYS A 149 -11.51 -20.62 11.84
C LYS A 149 -10.54 -20.70 13.02
N TYR A 150 -9.49 -19.86 12.99
CA TYR A 150 -8.42 -19.86 14.00
C TYR A 150 -8.47 -18.67 14.95
N ASN A 151 -9.53 -17.84 14.87
CA ASN A 151 -9.70 -16.60 15.65
C ASN A 151 -8.49 -15.67 15.56
N LEU A 152 -8.04 -15.41 14.33
CA LEU A 152 -6.90 -14.54 14.01
C LEU A 152 -7.37 -13.15 13.62
N ALA A 153 -6.64 -12.11 14.01
CA ALA A 153 -6.83 -10.78 13.48
C ALA A 153 -6.41 -10.72 11.99
N VAL A 154 -7.04 -9.86 11.20
CA VAL A 154 -6.62 -9.56 9.83
C VAL A 154 -6.26 -8.09 9.72
N ILE A 155 -4.99 -7.82 9.42
CA ILE A 155 -4.45 -6.47 9.23
C ILE A 155 -4.27 -6.28 7.72
N GLU A 156 -5.15 -5.51 7.08
CA GLU A 156 -5.02 -5.22 5.65
C GLU A 156 -3.93 -4.17 5.44
N ASP A 157 -2.78 -4.56 4.87
CA ASP A 157 -1.82 -3.59 4.35
C ASP A 157 -2.34 -3.05 3.01
N ALA A 158 -3.11 -2.00 3.09
CA ALA A 158 -3.74 -1.32 1.98
C ALA A 158 -2.96 -0.07 1.53
N ALA A 159 -1.67 0.02 1.86
CA ALA A 159 -0.81 1.17 1.56
C ALA A 159 -0.74 1.55 0.07
N GLN A 160 -1.16 0.66 -0.82
CA GLN A 160 -1.20 0.87 -2.27
C GLN A 160 -2.62 0.77 -2.85
N SER A 161 -3.67 0.72 -2.04
CA SER A 161 -4.99 0.27 -2.50
C SER A 161 -6.16 1.08 -1.95
N ILE A 162 -5.95 2.36 -1.61
CA ILE A 162 -7.05 3.22 -1.19
C ILE A 162 -8.15 3.26 -2.26
N THR A 163 -9.40 3.02 -1.88
CA THR A 163 -10.59 2.91 -2.76
C THR A 163 -10.63 1.70 -3.71
N SER A 164 -9.64 0.83 -3.75
CA SER A 164 -9.79 -0.44 -4.47
C SER A 164 -10.88 -1.31 -3.83
N THR A 165 -11.45 -2.23 -4.61
CA THR A 165 -12.53 -3.09 -4.12
C THR A 165 -12.29 -4.56 -4.42
N TYR A 166 -12.82 -5.41 -3.54
CA TYR A 166 -12.96 -6.85 -3.71
C TYR A 166 -14.42 -7.25 -3.50
N LYS A 167 -15.09 -7.76 -4.53
CA LYS A 167 -16.54 -8.06 -4.54
C LYS A 167 -17.39 -6.88 -4.03
N GLY A 168 -17.03 -5.67 -4.46
CA GLY A 168 -17.70 -4.43 -4.08
C GLY A 168 -17.33 -3.88 -2.69
N ARG A 169 -16.63 -4.62 -1.83
CA ARG A 169 -16.17 -4.17 -0.51
C ARG A 169 -14.85 -3.41 -0.65
N LYS A 170 -14.69 -2.32 0.08
CA LYS A 170 -13.53 -1.44 0.03
C LYS A 170 -12.31 -2.03 0.73
N ALA A 171 -11.11 -1.73 0.23
CA ALA A 171 -9.86 -2.03 0.93
C ALA A 171 -9.85 -1.38 2.32
N GLY A 172 -9.41 -2.14 3.30
CA GLY A 172 -9.37 -1.73 4.71
C GLY A 172 -10.66 -1.99 5.49
N SER A 173 -11.79 -2.36 4.82
CA SER A 173 -13.08 -2.57 5.48
C SER A 173 -13.40 -4.03 5.82
N ILE A 174 -12.59 -4.97 5.37
CA ILE A 174 -12.89 -6.40 5.43
C ILE A 174 -12.24 -7.06 6.65
N GLY A 175 -11.02 -6.70 6.94
CA GLY A 175 -10.25 -7.21 8.07
C GLY A 175 -10.62 -6.56 9.41
N THR A 176 -9.83 -6.83 10.41
CA THR A 176 -9.92 -6.22 11.74
C THR A 176 -9.56 -4.73 11.67
N VAL A 177 -8.54 -4.42 10.88
CA VAL A 177 -8.06 -3.05 10.62
C VAL A 177 -7.45 -2.96 9.21
N GLY A 178 -7.59 -1.80 8.58
CA GLY A 178 -6.93 -1.45 7.33
C GLY A 178 -5.91 -0.33 7.51
N CYS A 179 -4.75 -0.44 6.84
CA CYS A 179 -3.65 0.50 6.95
C CYS A 179 -3.36 1.16 5.60
N PHE A 180 -3.52 2.48 5.52
CA PHE A 180 -3.22 3.26 4.32
C PHE A 180 -1.94 4.08 4.48
N SER A 181 -1.29 4.35 3.36
CA SER A 181 -0.15 5.25 3.26
C SER A 181 -0.51 6.46 2.39
N PHE A 182 -0.11 7.62 2.86
CA PHE A 182 -0.19 8.88 2.11
C PHE A 182 1.19 9.38 1.67
N PHE A 183 2.15 8.46 1.50
CA PHE A 183 3.43 8.83 0.89
C PHE A 183 3.19 9.54 -0.46
N PRO A 184 3.95 10.59 -0.83
CA PRO A 184 3.62 11.47 -1.95
C PRO A 184 3.30 10.79 -3.28
N SER A 185 3.89 9.63 -3.56
CA SER A 185 3.66 8.88 -4.81
C SER A 185 2.39 8.01 -4.80
N LYS A 186 1.66 7.92 -3.68
CA LYS A 186 0.41 7.14 -3.59
C LYS A 186 -0.73 7.83 -4.34
N ASN A 187 -1.76 7.07 -4.72
CA ASN A 187 -2.94 7.61 -5.43
C ASN A 187 -3.55 8.80 -4.68
N LEU A 188 -3.60 8.73 -3.35
CA LEU A 188 -3.86 9.87 -2.47
C LEU A 188 -2.58 10.14 -1.66
N GLY A 189 -1.68 10.97 -2.19
CA GLY A 189 -0.40 11.30 -1.57
C GLY A 189 -0.42 12.66 -0.88
N GLY A 190 0.18 12.76 0.31
CA GLY A 190 0.42 14.01 1.02
C GLY A 190 1.46 14.90 0.34
N ILE A 191 1.89 15.94 1.05
CA ILE A 191 3.05 16.78 0.69
C ILE A 191 4.30 16.43 1.51
N GLY A 192 4.25 15.29 2.20
CA GLY A 192 5.24 14.64 3.04
C GLY A 192 4.70 13.28 3.47
N ASP A 193 5.18 12.73 4.58
CA ASP A 193 4.70 11.47 5.11
C ASP A 193 3.31 11.60 5.74
N GLY A 194 2.55 10.51 5.69
CA GLY A 194 1.23 10.37 6.29
C GLY A 194 0.68 8.96 6.12
N GLY A 195 -0.29 8.63 6.94
CA GLY A 195 -1.02 7.37 6.86
C GLY A 195 -2.36 7.44 7.58
N MET A 196 -3.13 6.38 7.47
CA MET A 196 -4.43 6.24 8.12
C MET A 196 -4.67 4.79 8.51
N ILE A 197 -5.28 4.60 9.67
CA ILE A 197 -5.81 3.30 10.10
C ILE A 197 -7.32 3.39 10.04
N VAL A 198 -7.99 2.39 9.50
CA VAL A 198 -9.45 2.31 9.49
C VAL A 198 -9.92 1.04 10.18
N THR A 199 -11.05 1.11 10.88
CA THR A 199 -11.64 -0.05 11.56
C THR A 199 -13.15 0.13 11.77
N ASN A 200 -13.85 -0.99 12.00
CA ASN A 200 -15.26 -1.01 12.40
C ASN A 200 -15.42 -1.34 13.90
N ASP A 201 -14.33 -1.64 14.60
CA ASP A 201 -14.29 -1.96 16.03
C ASP A 201 -14.04 -0.70 16.86
N GLU A 202 -15.02 -0.31 17.66
CA GLU A 202 -14.95 0.90 18.49
C GLU A 202 -13.89 0.79 19.61
N HIS A 203 -13.75 -0.38 20.23
CA HIS A 203 -12.73 -0.57 21.28
C HIS A 203 -11.31 -0.51 20.71
N LEU A 204 -11.12 -1.09 19.53
CA LEU A 204 -9.84 -0.98 18.84
C LEU A 204 -9.55 0.47 18.41
N TYR A 205 -10.56 1.20 17.94
CA TYR A 205 -10.43 2.62 17.60
C TYR A 205 -9.96 3.45 18.79
N GLU A 206 -10.62 3.31 19.95
CA GLU A 206 -10.23 4.02 21.17
C GLU A 206 -8.76 3.72 21.54
N ARG A 207 -8.37 2.45 21.44
CA ARG A 207 -7.00 2.04 21.73
C ARG A 207 -5.99 2.61 20.73
N LEU A 208 -6.29 2.60 19.44
CA LEU A 208 -5.47 3.19 18.39
C LEU A 208 -5.22 4.69 18.63
N LEU A 209 -6.24 5.44 19.06
CA LEU A 209 -6.12 6.86 19.43
C LEU A 209 -5.15 7.07 20.60
N VAL A 210 -5.28 6.24 21.64
CA VAL A 210 -4.38 6.30 22.81
C VAL A 210 -2.95 5.95 22.42
N MET A 211 -2.76 4.88 21.68
CA MET A 211 -1.44 4.42 21.22
C MET A 211 -0.76 5.44 20.28
N ARG A 212 -1.53 6.12 19.41
CA ARG A 212 -1.07 7.21 18.54
C ARG A 212 -0.41 8.36 19.31
N ASN A 213 -0.83 8.58 20.56
CA ASN A 213 -0.37 9.67 21.40
C ASN A 213 0.33 9.15 22.65
N HIS A 214 1.41 8.40 22.49
CA HIS A 214 2.28 7.87 23.56
C HIS A 214 1.60 6.90 24.54
N GLY A 215 0.40 6.44 24.30
CA GLY A 215 -0.38 5.64 25.26
C GLY A 215 -1.05 6.48 26.36
N GLN A 216 -1.16 7.81 26.14
CA GLN A 216 -1.69 8.77 27.09
C GLN A 216 -3.21 8.72 27.15
N VAL A 217 -3.78 8.58 28.34
CA VAL A 217 -5.23 8.57 28.61
C VAL A 217 -5.72 9.87 29.27
N SER A 218 -4.86 10.57 29.99
CA SER A 218 -5.10 11.90 30.54
C SER A 218 -3.79 12.63 30.73
N SER A 219 -3.80 13.90 31.11
CA SER A 219 -2.57 14.73 31.24
C SER A 219 -1.54 14.01 32.10
N TYR A 220 -0.39 13.64 31.48
CA TYR A 220 0.74 12.90 32.09
C TYR A 220 0.39 11.52 32.69
N SER A 221 -0.75 10.94 32.31
CA SER A 221 -1.13 9.57 32.70
C SER A 221 -1.10 8.64 31.48
N TYR A 222 -0.27 7.64 31.53
CA TYR A 222 0.00 6.70 30.41
C TYR A 222 -0.47 5.31 30.78
N LYS A 223 -1.39 4.73 30.00
CA LYS A 223 -1.90 3.38 30.20
C LYS A 223 -1.10 2.34 29.42
N TYR A 224 -0.54 2.75 28.30
CA TYR A 224 0.23 1.88 27.39
C TYR A 224 1.55 2.55 27.02
N VAL A 225 2.49 1.76 26.51
CA VAL A 225 3.70 2.26 25.87
C VAL A 225 3.38 2.47 24.39
N GLY A 226 2.88 3.64 24.08
CA GLY A 226 2.60 4.06 22.70
C GLY A 226 3.77 4.88 22.11
N ALA A 227 3.52 5.56 20.99
CA ALA A 227 4.51 6.42 20.35
C ALA A 227 3.89 7.72 19.81
N ASN A 228 4.72 8.59 19.25
CA ASN A 228 4.27 9.74 18.48
C ASN A 228 3.97 9.31 17.04
N PHE A 229 2.76 8.84 16.82
CA PHE A 229 2.29 8.45 15.48
C PHE A 229 1.33 9.48 14.87
N ARG A 230 1.33 10.71 15.31
CA ARG A 230 0.35 11.73 14.89
C ARG A 230 0.53 12.13 13.42
N LEU A 231 -0.58 12.30 12.70
CA LEU A 231 -0.62 12.97 11.41
C LEU A 231 -0.59 14.49 11.61
N ASP A 232 0.26 15.18 10.88
CA ASP A 232 0.35 16.65 10.92
C ASP A 232 -0.85 17.30 10.19
N PRO A 233 -1.44 18.37 10.74
CA PRO A 233 -2.51 19.14 10.08
C PRO A 233 -2.14 19.67 8.69
N ILE A 234 -0.87 19.99 8.44
CA ILE A 234 -0.36 20.38 7.10
C ILE A 234 -0.59 19.26 6.08
N GLN A 235 -0.32 18.01 6.46
CA GLN A 235 -0.60 16.86 5.61
C GLN A 235 -2.10 16.65 5.45
N ALA A 236 -2.87 16.80 6.55
CA ALA A 236 -4.32 16.62 6.52
C ALA A 236 -5.00 17.60 5.55
N VAL A 237 -4.65 18.88 5.55
CA VAL A 237 -5.27 19.86 4.64
C VAL A 237 -4.87 19.61 3.20
N ALA A 238 -3.63 19.22 2.94
CA ALA A 238 -3.19 18.85 1.58
C ALA A 238 -3.97 17.64 1.05
N LEU A 239 -4.21 16.63 1.89
CA LEU A 239 -5.02 15.45 1.55
C LEU A 239 -6.50 15.81 1.36
N LEU A 240 -7.06 16.71 2.18
CA LEU A 240 -8.44 17.21 2.04
C LEU A 240 -8.65 17.93 0.69
N VAL A 241 -7.67 18.69 0.22
CA VAL A 241 -7.71 19.32 -1.12
C VAL A 241 -7.65 18.26 -2.23
N LYS A 242 -6.83 17.22 -2.08
CA LYS A 242 -6.64 16.17 -3.08
C LYS A 242 -7.80 15.15 -3.13
N LEU A 243 -8.45 14.90 -2.01
CA LEU A 243 -9.46 13.86 -1.87
C LEU A 243 -10.62 13.97 -2.87
N PRO A 244 -11.19 15.15 -3.16
CA PRO A 244 -12.24 15.29 -4.19
C PRO A 244 -11.81 14.92 -5.61
N HIS A 245 -10.52 14.88 -5.89
CA HIS A 245 -9.97 14.53 -7.19
C HIS A 245 -9.65 13.04 -7.33
N LEU A 246 -9.67 12.26 -6.23
CA LEU A 246 -9.18 10.88 -6.18
C LEU A 246 -9.87 9.95 -7.18
N ASP A 247 -11.19 10.02 -7.31
CA ASP A 247 -11.94 9.18 -8.25
C ASP A 247 -11.56 9.49 -9.70
N LYS A 248 -11.48 10.78 -10.06
CA LYS A 248 -11.04 11.21 -11.40
C LYS A 248 -9.62 10.72 -11.72
N TRP A 249 -8.71 10.80 -10.76
CA TRP A 249 -7.35 10.33 -10.93
C TRP A 249 -7.28 8.81 -11.04
N THR A 250 -8.12 8.09 -10.30
CA THR A 250 -8.22 6.64 -10.38
C THR A 250 -8.74 6.18 -11.74
N GLU A 251 -9.79 6.84 -12.27
CA GLU A 251 -10.31 6.53 -13.61
C GLU A 251 -9.29 6.83 -14.72
N ALA A 252 -8.53 7.92 -14.59
CA ALA A 252 -7.46 8.21 -15.55
C ALA A 252 -6.36 7.13 -15.52
N ARG A 253 -5.97 6.62 -14.35
CA ARG A 253 -5.03 5.48 -14.24
C ARG A 253 -5.60 4.20 -14.85
N ARG A 254 -6.88 3.91 -14.64
CA ARG A 254 -7.57 2.76 -15.26
C ARG A 254 -7.60 2.88 -16.79
N HIS A 255 -7.90 4.07 -17.30
CA HIS A 255 -7.86 4.35 -18.73
C HIS A 255 -6.45 4.08 -19.30
N ASN A 256 -5.43 4.61 -18.66
CA ASN A 256 -4.04 4.44 -19.06
C ASN A 256 -3.61 2.96 -18.98
N ALA A 257 -4.05 2.22 -17.96
CA ALA A 257 -3.78 0.80 -17.85
C ALA A 257 -4.42 0.00 -19.01
N ALA A 258 -5.70 0.26 -19.32
CA ALA A 258 -6.39 -0.37 -20.43
C ALA A 258 -5.73 -0.04 -21.79
N TYR A 259 -5.17 1.16 -21.93
CA TYR A 259 -4.40 1.53 -23.11
C TYR A 259 -3.14 0.66 -23.26
N TYR A 260 -2.36 0.48 -22.22
CA TYR A 260 -1.20 -0.42 -22.20
C TYR A 260 -1.60 -1.87 -22.47
N ASP A 261 -2.65 -2.37 -21.82
CA ASP A 261 -3.14 -3.75 -22.00
C ASP A 261 -3.44 -4.04 -23.47
N LYS A 262 -4.14 -3.09 -24.13
CA LYS A 262 -4.44 -3.17 -25.57
C LYS A 262 -3.17 -3.20 -26.44
N LYS A 263 -2.18 -2.35 -26.12
CA LYS A 263 -0.95 -2.22 -26.90
C LYS A 263 -0.02 -3.42 -26.75
N PHE A 264 -0.02 -4.07 -25.59
CA PHE A 264 0.80 -5.26 -25.34
C PHE A 264 0.13 -6.58 -25.69
N THR A 265 -1.15 -6.56 -26.13
CA THR A 265 -1.85 -7.78 -26.55
C THR A 265 -1.10 -8.51 -27.66
N GLY A 266 -0.83 -9.81 -27.46
CA GLY A 266 -0.13 -10.67 -28.43
C GLY A 266 1.40 -10.44 -28.50
N THR A 267 1.96 -9.67 -27.55
CA THR A 267 3.41 -9.44 -27.46
C THR A 267 4.06 -10.35 -26.41
N VAL A 268 5.38 -10.19 -26.22
CA VAL A 268 6.16 -10.89 -25.19
C VAL A 268 5.89 -10.35 -23.77
N VAL A 269 5.30 -9.18 -23.66
CA VAL A 269 5.00 -8.50 -22.40
C VAL A 269 3.74 -9.10 -21.77
N GLN A 270 3.84 -9.53 -20.52
CA GLN A 270 2.68 -9.93 -19.73
C GLN A 270 2.20 -8.74 -18.90
N THR A 271 0.99 -8.29 -19.18
CA THR A 271 0.33 -7.18 -18.45
C THR A 271 -0.21 -7.64 -17.09
N PRO A 272 -0.50 -6.70 -16.15
CA PRO A 272 -1.06 -7.05 -14.85
C PRO A 272 -2.35 -7.84 -14.98
N TYR A 273 -2.45 -8.95 -14.27
CA TYR A 273 -3.70 -9.71 -14.14
C TYR A 273 -4.58 -9.08 -13.05
N ILE A 274 -5.78 -8.68 -13.41
CA ILE A 274 -6.78 -8.20 -12.45
C ILE A 274 -7.89 -9.25 -12.34
N SER A 275 -8.12 -9.74 -11.12
CA SER A 275 -9.22 -10.67 -10.83
C SER A 275 -10.58 -10.03 -11.15
N ALA A 276 -11.50 -10.80 -11.68
CA ALA A 276 -12.87 -10.34 -11.96
C ALA A 276 -13.62 -9.85 -10.70
N ASP A 277 -13.20 -10.31 -9.54
CA ASP A 277 -13.75 -9.91 -8.24
C ASP A 277 -13.16 -8.56 -7.74
N CYS A 278 -12.13 -8.01 -8.40
CA CYS A 278 -11.41 -6.83 -7.97
C CYS A 278 -11.58 -5.64 -8.91
N ALA A 279 -11.63 -4.44 -8.34
CA ALA A 279 -11.42 -3.21 -9.09
C ALA A 279 -10.10 -2.56 -8.63
N SER A 280 -9.07 -2.68 -9.46
CA SER A 280 -7.75 -2.10 -9.19
C SER A 280 -7.76 -0.58 -9.36
N ILE A 281 -6.91 0.10 -8.60
CA ILE A 281 -6.63 1.54 -8.74
C ILE A 281 -5.28 1.82 -9.43
N TYR A 282 -4.58 0.77 -9.83
CA TYR A 282 -3.28 0.85 -10.50
C TYR A 282 -2.32 1.85 -9.82
N ASN A 283 -2.00 1.60 -8.55
CA ASN A 283 -0.96 2.38 -7.85
C ASN A 283 0.37 2.24 -8.60
N GLN A 284 0.67 1.03 -9.08
CA GLN A 284 1.68 0.73 -10.08
C GLN A 284 1.08 -0.09 -11.22
N TYR A 285 1.61 0.08 -12.44
CA TYR A 285 1.35 -0.80 -13.56
C TYR A 285 2.58 -1.69 -13.76
N VAL A 286 2.50 -2.93 -13.27
CA VAL A 286 3.64 -3.86 -13.17
C VAL A 286 3.48 -4.95 -14.21
N ILE A 287 4.44 -5.01 -15.14
CA ILE A 287 4.51 -6.01 -16.22
C ILE A 287 5.55 -7.08 -15.90
N ARG A 288 5.43 -8.25 -16.53
CA ARG A 288 6.51 -9.25 -16.63
C ARG A 288 7.11 -9.24 -18.01
N VAL A 289 8.43 -9.27 -18.07
CA VAL A 289 9.17 -9.34 -19.34
C VAL A 289 10.40 -10.23 -19.19
N PRO A 290 10.79 -10.97 -20.25
CA PRO A 290 12.11 -11.62 -20.32
C PRO A 290 13.22 -10.55 -20.28
N LYS A 291 14.40 -10.92 -19.77
CA LYS A 291 15.56 -10.01 -19.72
C LYS A 291 15.25 -8.67 -19.05
N ARG A 292 14.45 -8.69 -17.95
CA ARG A 292 13.94 -7.53 -17.26
C ARG A 292 14.97 -6.43 -17.02
N ASP A 293 16.18 -6.79 -16.53
CA ASP A 293 17.21 -5.79 -16.19
C ASP A 293 17.77 -5.09 -17.43
N GLU A 294 17.90 -5.83 -18.55
CA GLU A 294 18.30 -5.25 -19.84
C GLU A 294 17.21 -4.31 -20.39
N VAL A 295 15.93 -4.69 -20.26
CA VAL A 295 14.79 -3.82 -20.65
C VAL A 295 14.76 -2.55 -19.79
N VAL A 296 15.01 -2.65 -18.49
CA VAL A 296 15.10 -1.48 -17.58
C VAL A 296 16.21 -0.54 -18.04
N ALA A 297 17.42 -1.05 -18.32
CA ALA A 297 18.52 -0.24 -18.82
C ALA A 297 18.17 0.45 -20.15
N HIS A 298 17.59 -0.30 -21.08
CA HIS A 298 17.17 0.22 -22.39
C HIS A 298 16.14 1.35 -22.26
N LEU A 299 15.15 1.22 -21.37
CA LEU A 299 14.16 2.28 -21.13
C LEU A 299 14.80 3.54 -20.51
N GLN A 300 15.72 3.38 -19.56
CA GLN A 300 16.42 4.49 -18.92
C GLN A 300 17.30 5.25 -19.93
N GLU A 301 18.01 4.56 -20.82
CA GLU A 301 18.78 5.16 -21.93
C GLU A 301 17.87 5.99 -22.86
N ASN A 302 16.61 5.59 -23.02
CA ASN A 302 15.60 6.29 -23.81
C ASN A 302 14.79 7.32 -23.00
N ASN A 303 15.25 7.70 -21.78
CA ASN A 303 14.60 8.67 -20.89
C ASN A 303 13.18 8.29 -20.49
N ILE A 304 12.91 7.00 -20.34
CA ILE A 304 11.64 6.47 -19.83
C ILE A 304 11.86 6.00 -18.39
N GLY A 305 11.14 6.61 -17.45
CA GLY A 305 11.16 6.23 -16.04
C GLY A 305 10.53 4.85 -15.84
N CYS A 306 11.25 3.97 -15.20
CA CYS A 306 10.76 2.66 -14.77
C CYS A 306 11.40 2.28 -13.43
N ASN A 307 10.84 1.30 -12.73
CA ASN A 307 11.40 0.82 -11.47
C ASN A 307 11.06 -0.67 -11.26
N VAL A 308 11.82 -1.33 -10.38
CA VAL A 308 11.60 -2.73 -10.02
C VAL A 308 11.00 -2.80 -8.61
N TYR A 309 9.80 -3.33 -8.52
CA TYR A 309 9.07 -3.55 -7.28
C TYR A 309 8.71 -5.04 -7.16
N TYR A 310 9.51 -5.90 -6.46
CA TYR A 310 10.71 -5.57 -5.67
C TYR A 310 11.87 -6.46 -6.14
N PRO A 311 13.14 -5.98 -6.17
CA PRO A 311 14.26 -6.72 -6.76
C PRO A 311 14.73 -7.90 -5.91
N VAL A 312 14.47 -7.87 -4.60
CA VAL A 312 14.83 -8.94 -3.66
C VAL A 312 13.65 -9.19 -2.73
N PRO A 313 13.10 -10.42 -2.70
CA PRO A 313 12.05 -10.78 -1.75
C PRO A 313 12.53 -10.65 -0.30
N LEU A 314 11.62 -10.32 0.64
CA LEU A 314 12.01 -9.98 2.00
C LEU A 314 12.60 -11.15 2.78
N HIS A 315 12.23 -12.40 2.47
CA HIS A 315 12.81 -13.58 3.12
C HIS A 315 14.30 -13.78 2.81
N LEU A 316 14.81 -13.19 1.71
CA LEU A 316 16.22 -13.21 1.32
C LEU A 316 17.00 -11.97 1.76
N GLN A 317 16.35 -10.99 2.40
CA GLN A 317 17.02 -9.81 2.93
C GLN A 317 17.91 -10.15 4.13
N GLU A 318 19.07 -9.48 4.21
CA GLU A 318 20.06 -9.74 5.25
C GLU A 318 19.50 -9.64 6.69
N CYS A 319 18.66 -8.63 6.93
CA CYS A 319 18.04 -8.41 8.24
C CYS A 319 17.07 -9.53 8.67
N PHE A 320 16.60 -10.37 7.74
CA PHE A 320 15.69 -11.49 8.00
C PHE A 320 16.33 -12.87 7.88
N ARG A 321 17.65 -12.97 7.64
CA ARG A 321 18.38 -14.26 7.57
C ARG A 321 18.17 -15.14 8.81
N HIS A 322 17.98 -14.52 9.97
CA HIS A 322 17.74 -15.23 11.24
C HIS A 322 16.41 -16.01 11.26
N LEU A 323 15.50 -15.77 10.33
CA LEU A 323 14.25 -16.53 10.17
C LEU A 323 14.47 -17.91 9.55
N GLY A 324 15.62 -18.14 8.90
CA GLY A 324 16.04 -19.44 8.38
C GLY A 324 15.55 -19.78 6.96
N TYR A 325 14.86 -18.86 6.28
CA TYR A 325 14.48 -19.03 4.88
C TYR A 325 15.69 -18.98 3.95
N LYS A 326 15.59 -19.68 2.83
CA LYS A 326 16.64 -19.80 1.80
C LYS A 326 16.06 -19.54 0.41
N GLU A 327 16.95 -19.46 -0.58
CA GLU A 327 16.57 -19.49 -2.00
C GLU A 327 15.73 -20.75 -2.29
N ASP A 328 14.76 -20.61 -3.16
CA ASP A 328 13.77 -21.60 -3.59
C ASP A 328 12.67 -21.94 -2.55
N ASP A 329 12.68 -21.37 -1.34
CA ASP A 329 11.63 -21.57 -0.34
C ASP A 329 10.31 -20.89 -0.74
N LEU A 330 10.36 -19.77 -1.50
CA LEU A 330 9.21 -18.99 -1.97
C LEU A 330 9.36 -18.69 -3.46
N ALA A 331 9.23 -19.75 -4.28
CA ALA A 331 9.61 -19.76 -5.68
C ALA A 331 8.88 -18.70 -6.55
N GLU A 332 7.58 -18.44 -6.29
CA GLU A 332 6.82 -17.44 -7.05
C GLU A 332 7.25 -16.00 -6.69
N SER A 333 7.53 -15.73 -5.42
CA SER A 333 8.09 -14.46 -4.96
C SER A 333 9.45 -14.18 -5.58
N GLU A 334 10.32 -15.19 -5.62
CA GLU A 334 11.66 -15.09 -6.20
C GLU A 334 11.62 -14.92 -7.72
N LYS A 335 10.72 -15.63 -8.39
CA LYS A 335 10.48 -15.50 -9.82
C LYS A 335 9.95 -14.12 -10.17
N ALA A 336 8.96 -13.61 -9.40
CA ALA A 336 8.45 -12.26 -9.59
C ALA A 336 9.56 -11.21 -9.46
N ALA A 337 10.42 -11.32 -8.46
CA ALA A 337 11.55 -10.41 -8.25
C ALA A 337 12.52 -10.33 -9.44
N LYS A 338 12.65 -11.42 -10.21
CA LYS A 338 13.54 -11.51 -11.40
C LYS A 338 12.87 -10.97 -12.68
N GLU A 339 11.53 -11.01 -12.77
CA GLU A 339 10.82 -10.81 -14.03
C GLU A 339 10.01 -9.52 -14.11
N VAL A 340 9.64 -8.90 -12.96
CA VAL A 340 8.69 -7.79 -12.98
C VAL A 340 9.37 -6.42 -12.98
N MET A 341 8.68 -5.46 -13.61
CA MET A 341 9.05 -4.05 -13.57
C MET A 341 7.79 -3.17 -13.72
N ALA A 342 7.84 -1.96 -13.15
CA ALA A 342 6.77 -0.98 -13.24
C ALA A 342 7.01 -0.01 -14.39
N LEU A 343 5.96 0.25 -15.16
CA LEU A 343 5.90 1.28 -16.19
C LEU A 343 5.26 2.56 -15.66
N PRO A 344 5.46 3.71 -16.36
CA PRO A 344 4.78 4.95 -16.01
C PRO A 344 3.28 4.77 -15.95
N ILE A 345 2.66 5.15 -14.84
CA ILE A 345 1.22 5.16 -14.64
C ILE A 345 0.81 6.30 -13.70
N TYR A 346 0.15 7.32 -14.23
CA TYR A 346 -0.35 8.48 -13.49
C TYR A 346 -1.44 9.19 -14.31
N PRO A 347 -2.28 10.04 -13.68
CA PRO A 347 -3.44 10.63 -14.36
C PRO A 347 -3.10 11.47 -15.59
N GLU A 348 -1.97 12.19 -15.56
CA GLU A 348 -1.53 13.13 -16.59
C GLU A 348 -0.69 12.44 -17.70
N LEU A 349 -0.50 11.12 -17.64
CA LEU A 349 0.21 10.37 -18.68
C LEU A 349 -0.57 10.40 -20.00
N THR A 350 0.07 10.82 -21.08
CA THR A 350 -0.57 10.97 -22.39
C THR A 350 -0.39 9.72 -23.26
N ASP A 351 -1.31 9.49 -24.20
CA ASP A 351 -1.22 8.41 -25.20
C ASP A 351 0.11 8.44 -25.95
N LYS A 352 0.62 9.63 -26.27
CA LYS A 352 1.91 9.79 -26.95
C LYS A 352 3.09 9.31 -26.09
N MET A 353 3.04 9.53 -24.78
CA MET A 353 4.05 9.01 -23.85
C MET A 353 3.94 7.49 -23.74
N GLN A 354 2.72 6.96 -23.68
CA GLN A 354 2.47 5.51 -23.65
C GLN A 354 2.90 4.84 -24.97
N ASP A 355 2.59 5.40 -26.12
CA ASP A 355 3.05 4.88 -27.42
C ASP A 355 4.57 4.84 -27.50
N TYR A 356 5.25 5.89 -27.00
CA TYR A 356 6.71 5.91 -26.97
C TYR A 356 7.26 4.82 -26.06
N THR A 357 6.67 4.63 -24.87
CA THR A 357 7.08 3.57 -23.92
C THR A 357 6.88 2.19 -24.51
N VAL A 358 5.71 1.92 -25.09
CA VAL A 358 5.39 0.62 -25.73
C VAL A 358 6.34 0.34 -26.88
N LYS A 359 6.52 1.32 -27.78
CA LYS A 359 7.42 1.19 -28.93
C LYS A 359 8.84 0.84 -28.48
N THR A 360 9.38 1.56 -27.51
CA THR A 360 10.75 1.35 -27.01
C THR A 360 10.91 -0.05 -26.41
N ILE A 361 9.91 -0.58 -25.66
CA ILE A 361 9.95 -1.94 -25.14
C ILE A 361 9.93 -2.96 -26.27
N LEU A 362 9.06 -2.81 -27.25
CA LEU A 362 8.90 -3.78 -28.34
C LEU A 362 10.11 -3.80 -29.29
N GLU A 363 10.75 -2.65 -29.54
CA GLU A 363 11.99 -2.55 -30.32
C GLU A 363 13.16 -3.30 -29.67
N PHE A 364 13.21 -3.42 -28.33
CA PHE A 364 14.22 -4.21 -27.63
C PHE A 364 14.14 -5.70 -27.96
N PHE A 365 12.98 -6.22 -28.32
CA PHE A 365 12.74 -7.64 -28.62
C PHE A 365 12.76 -7.98 -30.14
N GLN A 366 12.94 -6.98 -31.01
CA GLN A 366 13.10 -7.19 -32.45
C GLN A 366 14.55 -7.44 -32.83
#